data_9ab773a590eb8c21b6990407ce3770d3
#
_entry.id   9ab773a590eb8c21b6990407ce3770d3
#
_cell.length_a   1.000
_cell.length_b   1.000
_cell.length_c   1.000
_cell.angle_alpha   90.00
_cell.angle_beta   90.00
_cell.angle_gamma   90.00
#
_symmetry.space_group_name_H-M   'P 1'
#
loop_
_entity.id
_entity.type
_entity.pdbx_description
1 polymer ?
#
loop_
_entity_poly.entity_id
_entity_poly.type
_entity_poly.pdbx_seq_one_letter_code
_entity_poly.pdbx_strand_id
1 'polypeptide(L)'
;GGLNAPQINTMVLNGDSKADLVIFDKMASKISTFIATSTSGEIGASELYTYAPEYETLFPDDISTFVVLRDYNCDGKKDLFTFGQIGIYVYQNVTQAGQPLKWKKLSFFNSDSGLKSDVLLSKGFSLKVNLLPGTNDLPDFVDMDGDGDLDVLNMRFVSPSTAEYHKNFSMERY
;
A
#
# COMPACT_ATOMS: atom_id res chain seq x y z
N GLY A 1 -5.67 -18.94 -17.86
CA GLY A 1 -4.56 -18.14 -17.41
C GLY A 1 -4.51 -18.09 -15.91
N GLY A 2 -3.31 -18.08 -15.36
CA GLY A 2 -3.07 -17.92 -13.94
C GLY A 2 -2.52 -16.53 -13.65
N LEU A 3 -2.37 -16.21 -12.37
CA LEU A 3 -1.68 -15.01 -11.90
C LEU A 3 -0.16 -15.22 -11.98
N ASN A 4 0.58 -14.18 -12.35
CA ASN A 4 2.04 -14.17 -12.39
C ASN A 4 2.58 -13.20 -11.34
N ALA A 5 3.21 -13.73 -10.28
CA ALA A 5 3.70 -12.97 -9.12
C ALA A 5 2.61 -12.14 -8.42
N PRO A 6 1.51 -12.80 -7.96
CA PRO A 6 0.41 -12.10 -7.30
C PRO A 6 0.83 -11.58 -5.92
N GLN A 7 0.40 -10.37 -5.62
CA GLN A 7 0.44 -9.78 -4.29
C GLN A 7 -0.99 -9.71 -3.77
N ILE A 8 -1.23 -10.37 -2.64
CA ILE A 8 -2.57 -10.53 -2.08
C ILE A 8 -2.73 -9.57 -0.91
N ASN A 9 -3.75 -8.73 -0.99
CA ASN A 9 -4.14 -7.80 0.04
C ASN A 9 -5.61 -7.98 0.39
N THR A 10 -6.01 -7.41 1.53
CA THR A 10 -7.42 -7.36 1.93
C THR A 10 -7.82 -5.94 2.30
N MET A 11 -9.03 -5.55 1.95
CA MET A 11 -9.68 -4.31 2.40
C MET A 11 -11.20 -4.44 2.27
N VAL A 12 -11.95 -3.51 2.83
CA VAL A 12 -13.40 -3.42 2.61
C VAL A 12 -13.65 -2.60 1.35
N LEU A 13 -14.22 -3.21 0.30
CA LEU A 13 -14.50 -2.56 -0.98
C LEU A 13 -15.94 -2.06 -1.08
N ASN A 14 -16.90 -2.84 -0.57
CA ASN A 14 -18.34 -2.60 -0.71
C ASN A 14 -19.00 -1.99 0.54
N GLY A 15 -18.23 -1.78 1.62
CA GLY A 15 -18.71 -1.18 2.87
C GLY A 15 -19.50 -2.13 3.79
N ASP A 16 -19.43 -3.45 3.58
CA ASP A 16 -20.14 -4.47 4.37
C ASP A 16 -19.37 -4.96 5.61
N SER A 17 -18.21 -4.36 5.90
CA SER A 17 -17.30 -4.72 7.00
C SER A 17 -16.58 -6.07 6.86
N LYS A 18 -16.74 -6.78 5.75
CA LYS A 18 -15.99 -8.00 5.45
C LYS A 18 -14.70 -7.64 4.72
N ALA A 19 -13.69 -8.47 4.95
CA ALA A 19 -12.41 -8.31 4.24
C ALA A 19 -12.50 -8.91 2.83
N ASP A 20 -12.57 -8.04 1.83
CA ASP A 20 -12.54 -8.38 0.41
C ASP A 20 -11.10 -8.59 -0.05
N LEU A 21 -10.88 -9.31 -1.16
CA LEU A 21 -9.56 -9.52 -1.72
C LEU A 21 -9.23 -8.50 -2.81
N VAL A 22 -8.03 -7.97 -2.72
CA VAL A 22 -7.38 -7.15 -3.75
C VAL A 22 -6.08 -7.85 -4.16
N ILE A 23 -6.03 -8.33 -5.38
CA ILE A 23 -4.88 -9.05 -5.92
C ILE A 23 -4.21 -8.18 -6.99
N PHE A 24 -2.96 -7.84 -6.78
CA PHE A 24 -2.15 -7.18 -7.80
C PHE A 24 -1.24 -8.20 -8.47
N ASP A 25 -1.41 -8.40 -9.78
CA ASP A 25 -0.49 -9.19 -10.59
C ASP A 25 0.63 -8.29 -11.09
N LYS A 26 1.81 -8.46 -10.51
CA LYS A 26 2.99 -7.63 -10.82
C LYS A 26 3.37 -7.69 -12.30
N MET A 27 3.30 -8.88 -12.92
CA MET A 27 3.74 -9.06 -14.30
C MET A 27 2.73 -8.48 -15.30
N ALA A 28 1.45 -8.49 -14.97
CA ALA A 28 0.39 -7.91 -15.78
C ALA A 28 0.14 -6.43 -15.44
N SER A 29 0.72 -5.91 -14.34
CA SER A 29 0.42 -4.61 -13.75
C SER A 29 -1.10 -4.41 -13.60
N LYS A 30 -1.78 -5.44 -13.12
CA LYS A 30 -3.24 -5.48 -13.06
C LYS A 30 -3.73 -5.78 -11.65
N ILE A 31 -4.74 -5.00 -11.22
CA ILE A 31 -5.54 -5.32 -10.04
C ILE A 31 -6.69 -6.23 -10.44
N SER A 32 -6.99 -7.21 -9.59
CA SER A 32 -8.23 -7.99 -9.61
C SER A 32 -8.87 -7.96 -8.24
N THR A 33 -10.18 -7.74 -8.20
CA THR A 33 -10.94 -7.56 -6.96
C THR A 33 -11.98 -8.65 -6.80
N PHE A 34 -12.18 -9.07 -5.54
CA PHE A 34 -13.14 -10.12 -5.20
C PHE A 34 -13.85 -9.76 -3.90
N ILE A 35 -15.16 -9.81 -3.90
CA ILE A 35 -15.99 -9.53 -2.73
C ILE A 35 -16.20 -10.80 -1.91
N ALA A 36 -16.05 -10.69 -0.59
CA ALA A 36 -16.30 -11.76 0.35
C ALA A 36 -17.80 -12.11 0.40
N THR A 37 -18.13 -13.36 0.08
CA THR A 37 -19.52 -13.86 0.10
C THR A 37 -19.91 -14.45 1.45
N SER A 38 -18.90 -14.94 2.22
CA SER A 38 -19.10 -15.49 3.56
C SER A 38 -18.08 -14.96 4.55
N THR A 39 -18.35 -15.13 5.84
CA THR A 39 -17.38 -14.78 6.88
C THR A 39 -16.28 -15.85 6.91
N SER A 40 -15.02 -15.41 7.03
CA SER A 40 -13.89 -16.33 7.15
C SER A 40 -14.09 -17.28 8.35
N GLY A 41 -14.02 -18.59 8.10
CA GLY A 41 -14.21 -19.64 9.13
C GLY A 41 -15.49 -20.43 9.01
N GLU A 42 -16.39 -20.13 8.08
CA GLU A 42 -17.53 -21.02 7.79
C GLU A 42 -17.06 -22.30 7.11
N ILE A 43 -17.12 -23.40 7.83
CA ILE A 43 -16.76 -24.71 7.32
C ILE A 43 -17.84 -25.16 6.32
N GLY A 44 -17.44 -25.39 5.07
CA GLY A 44 -18.34 -25.89 4.01
C GLY A 44 -18.85 -24.85 3.03
N ALA A 45 -18.44 -23.59 3.12
CA ALA A 45 -18.71 -22.60 2.07
C ALA A 45 -17.98 -23.02 0.78
N SER A 46 -18.71 -23.20 -0.31
CA SER A 46 -18.15 -23.59 -1.61
C SER A 46 -17.41 -22.44 -2.30
N GLU A 47 -17.79 -21.20 -1.98
CA GLU A 47 -17.19 -19.99 -2.50
C GLU A 47 -17.07 -18.97 -1.37
N LEU A 48 -15.83 -18.56 -1.07
CA LEU A 48 -15.54 -17.53 -0.07
C LEU A 48 -15.54 -16.12 -0.69
N TYR A 49 -15.26 -16.04 -1.98
CA TYR A 49 -15.09 -14.79 -2.70
C TYR A 49 -15.69 -14.87 -4.11
N THR A 50 -16.34 -13.80 -4.53
CA THR A 50 -16.86 -13.64 -5.90
C THR A 50 -16.08 -12.55 -6.64
N TYR A 51 -15.67 -12.82 -7.87
CA TYR A 51 -14.98 -11.86 -8.73
C TYR A 51 -15.87 -10.62 -8.99
N ALA A 52 -15.32 -9.44 -8.76
CA ALA A 52 -16.03 -8.16 -8.79
C ALA A 52 -15.21 -7.08 -9.53
N PRO A 53 -15.13 -7.16 -10.87
CA PRO A 53 -14.28 -6.29 -11.68
C PRO A 53 -14.69 -4.80 -11.66
N GLU A 54 -15.88 -4.48 -11.23
CA GLU A 54 -16.36 -3.10 -11.08
C GLU A 54 -15.54 -2.26 -10.10
N TYR A 55 -14.87 -2.89 -9.14
CA TYR A 55 -13.99 -2.20 -8.20
C TYR A 55 -12.56 -1.99 -8.74
N GLU A 56 -12.15 -2.72 -9.78
CA GLU A 56 -10.80 -2.61 -10.35
C GLU A 56 -10.52 -1.19 -10.87
N THR A 57 -11.51 -0.56 -11.49
CA THR A 57 -11.41 0.78 -12.08
C THR A 57 -11.40 1.92 -11.06
N LEU A 58 -11.65 1.61 -9.80
CA LEU A 58 -11.62 2.59 -8.71
C LEU A 58 -10.21 2.79 -8.14
N PHE A 59 -9.24 1.94 -8.50
CA PHE A 59 -7.86 2.08 -8.09
C PHE A 59 -7.12 3.09 -8.99
N PRO A 60 -6.04 3.73 -8.47
CA PRO A 60 -5.22 4.62 -9.29
C PRO A 60 -4.64 3.91 -10.52
N ASP A 61 -4.51 4.62 -11.62
CA ASP A 61 -4.01 4.09 -12.90
C ASP A 61 -2.48 4.07 -13.01
N ASP A 62 -1.78 4.74 -12.10
CA ASP A 62 -0.31 4.81 -12.04
C ASP A 62 0.32 3.77 -11.08
N ILE A 63 -0.44 2.72 -10.72
CA ILE A 63 0.05 1.61 -9.91
C ILE A 63 1.06 0.79 -10.70
N SER A 64 2.21 0.51 -10.06
CA SER A 64 3.22 -0.36 -10.65
C SER A 64 4.04 -1.10 -9.59
N THR A 65 4.73 -2.16 -9.99
CA THR A 65 5.73 -2.92 -9.23
C THR A 65 5.17 -3.65 -8.01
N PHE A 66 4.46 -2.96 -7.12
CA PHE A 66 3.81 -3.57 -5.97
C PHE A 66 2.55 -2.79 -5.54
N VAL A 67 1.69 -3.48 -4.81
CA VAL A 67 0.58 -2.90 -4.04
C VAL A 67 0.65 -3.44 -2.63
N VAL A 68 0.71 -2.55 -1.66
CA VAL A 68 0.58 -2.88 -0.23
C VAL A 68 -0.54 -2.03 0.35
N LEU A 69 -1.48 -2.66 1.04
CA LEU A 69 -2.60 -1.99 1.70
C LEU A 69 -2.39 -2.01 3.21
N ARG A 70 -2.18 -0.84 3.82
CA ARG A 70 -2.03 -0.62 5.26
C ARG A 70 -2.78 0.64 5.68
N ASP A 71 -3.23 0.67 6.90
CA ASP A 71 -3.82 1.87 7.50
C ASP A 71 -2.68 2.81 7.94
N TYR A 72 -2.43 3.84 7.13
CA TYR A 72 -1.32 4.78 7.32
C TYR A 72 -1.59 5.81 8.41
N ASN A 73 -2.84 6.20 8.56
CA ASN A 73 -3.26 7.32 9.41
C ASN A 73 -4.11 6.89 10.61
N CYS A 74 -4.24 5.58 10.84
CA CYS A 74 -5.00 4.97 11.93
C CYS A 74 -6.50 5.37 11.92
N ASP A 75 -7.09 5.55 10.72
CA ASP A 75 -8.52 5.87 10.58
C ASP A 75 -9.40 4.61 10.38
N GLY A 76 -8.80 3.42 10.45
CA GLY A 76 -9.45 2.13 10.26
C GLY A 76 -9.64 1.72 8.80
N LYS A 77 -9.23 2.54 7.84
CA LYS A 77 -9.27 2.23 6.41
C LYS A 77 -7.87 1.91 5.89
N LYS A 78 -7.81 1.01 4.92
CA LYS A 78 -6.55 0.69 4.28
C LYS A 78 -6.20 1.75 3.24
N ASP A 79 -5.00 2.33 3.37
CA ASP A 79 -4.36 3.19 2.39
C ASP A 79 -3.50 2.34 1.45
N LEU A 80 -3.14 2.89 0.29
CA LEU A 80 -2.44 2.17 -0.74
C LEU A 80 -1.02 2.72 -0.92
N PHE A 81 -0.05 1.82 -0.89
CA PHE A 81 1.34 2.08 -1.22
C PHE A 81 1.69 1.36 -2.51
N THR A 82 2.34 2.08 -3.43
CA THR A 82 2.79 1.53 -4.72
C THR A 82 4.07 2.20 -5.17
N PHE A 83 4.81 1.58 -6.08
CA PHE A 83 5.97 2.23 -6.68
C PHE A 83 5.53 3.13 -7.82
N GLY A 84 6.03 4.36 -7.81
CA GLY A 84 5.88 5.30 -8.92
C GLY A 84 7.15 5.42 -9.75
N GLN A 85 7.25 6.46 -10.56
CA GLN A 85 8.41 6.67 -11.45
C GLN A 85 9.72 6.94 -10.69
N ILE A 86 9.61 7.57 -9.50
CA ILE A 86 10.77 8.10 -8.76
C ILE A 86 10.79 7.72 -7.29
N GLY A 87 9.92 6.79 -6.85
CA GLY A 87 9.81 6.37 -5.45
C GLY A 87 8.45 5.81 -5.10
N ILE A 88 8.16 5.71 -3.83
CA ILE A 88 6.92 5.14 -3.30
C ILE A 88 5.84 6.22 -3.24
N TYR A 89 4.74 6.02 -3.95
CA TYR A 89 3.52 6.79 -3.81
C TYR A 89 2.64 6.25 -2.69
N VAL A 90 1.97 7.15 -2.00
CA VAL A 90 0.96 6.82 -0.98
C VAL A 90 -0.37 7.44 -1.38
N TYR A 91 -1.41 6.62 -1.41
CA TYR A 91 -2.77 7.04 -1.66
C TYR A 91 -3.61 6.81 -0.41
N GLN A 92 -4.04 7.90 0.20
CA GLN A 92 -4.95 7.85 1.34
C GLN A 92 -6.35 7.45 0.88
N ASN A 93 -6.96 6.51 1.58
CA ASN A 93 -8.36 6.15 1.38
C ASN A 93 -9.26 7.19 2.02
N VAL A 94 -9.85 8.06 1.20
CA VAL A 94 -10.76 9.13 1.64
C VAL A 94 -12.23 8.79 1.39
N THR A 95 -12.54 7.50 1.24
CA THR A 95 -13.90 7.00 1.02
C THR A 95 -14.81 7.38 2.19
N GLN A 96 -15.96 7.95 1.89
CA GLN A 96 -17.00 8.22 2.87
C GLN A 96 -17.99 7.05 2.95
N ALA A 97 -18.63 6.88 4.08
CA ALA A 97 -19.63 5.83 4.26
C ALA A 97 -20.70 5.86 3.16
N GLY A 98 -20.96 4.72 2.54
CA GLY A 98 -21.93 4.58 1.46
C GLY A 98 -21.51 5.20 0.11
N GLN A 99 -20.27 5.65 -0.03
CA GLN A 99 -19.74 6.17 -1.28
C GLN A 99 -18.76 5.19 -1.92
N PRO A 100 -18.57 5.25 -3.25
CA PRO A 100 -17.54 4.47 -3.94
C PRO A 100 -16.14 4.75 -3.40
N LEU A 101 -15.25 3.77 -3.51
CA LEU A 101 -13.84 3.86 -3.12
C LEU A 101 -13.19 5.10 -3.76
N LYS A 102 -12.52 5.90 -2.92
CA LYS A 102 -11.87 7.14 -3.35
C LYS A 102 -10.51 7.30 -2.72
N TRP A 103 -9.53 7.61 -3.56
CA TRP A 103 -8.14 7.82 -3.17
C TRP A 103 -7.72 9.29 -3.28
N LYS A 104 -6.82 9.69 -2.40
CA LYS A 104 -6.13 10.99 -2.44
C LYS A 104 -4.64 10.73 -2.40
N LYS A 105 -3.92 11.05 -3.48
CA LYS A 105 -2.46 11.00 -3.51
C LYS A 105 -1.88 11.97 -2.48
N LEU A 106 -0.98 11.49 -1.64
CA LEU A 106 -0.32 12.31 -0.62
C LEU A 106 0.92 13.01 -1.19
N SER A 107 1.25 14.14 -0.59
CA SER A 107 2.50 14.87 -0.84
C SER A 107 3.18 15.14 0.50
N PHE A 108 4.48 14.94 0.55
CA PHE A 108 5.31 15.05 1.74
C PHE A 108 6.16 16.32 1.68
N PHE A 109 6.27 17.03 2.79
CA PHE A 109 7.11 18.22 2.86
C PHE A 109 8.58 17.82 3.02
N ASN A 110 9.42 18.25 2.09
CA ASN A 110 10.87 18.09 2.19
C ASN A 110 11.46 19.35 2.84
N SER A 111 11.83 19.24 4.12
CA SER A 111 12.39 20.35 4.90
C SER A 111 13.72 20.86 4.35
N ASP A 112 14.47 20.04 3.61
CA ASP A 112 15.80 20.41 3.11
C ASP A 112 15.69 21.29 1.87
N SER A 113 14.68 21.06 1.04
CA SER A 113 14.44 21.83 -0.18
C SER A 113 13.35 22.89 -0.04
N GLY A 114 12.51 22.81 1.00
CA GLY A 114 11.31 23.64 1.16
C GLY A 114 10.18 23.30 0.20
N LEU A 115 10.28 22.20 -0.56
CA LEU A 115 9.33 21.78 -1.59
C LEU A 115 8.49 20.58 -1.13
N LYS A 116 7.38 20.34 -1.81
CA LYS A 116 6.60 19.09 -1.66
C LYS A 116 7.15 18.02 -2.59
N SER A 117 7.12 16.77 -2.10
CA SER A 117 7.45 15.56 -2.83
C SER A 117 6.21 14.66 -2.88
N ASP A 118 5.90 14.10 -4.04
CA ASP A 118 4.80 13.13 -4.20
C ASP A 118 5.20 11.70 -3.83
N VAL A 119 6.44 11.50 -3.40
CA VAL A 119 6.96 10.20 -2.95
C VAL A 119 7.46 10.27 -1.52
N LEU A 120 7.48 9.12 -0.86
CA LEU A 120 8.08 8.98 0.46
C LEU A 120 9.55 9.40 0.43
N LEU A 121 9.95 10.10 1.47
CA LEU A 121 11.31 10.56 1.66
C LEU A 121 11.98 9.77 2.78
N SER A 122 13.26 9.50 2.60
CA SER A 122 14.10 8.90 3.63
C SER A 122 15.34 9.74 3.85
N LYS A 123 16.01 9.52 4.98
CA LYS A 123 17.27 10.18 5.32
C LYS A 123 18.38 9.61 4.42
N GLY A 124 18.91 10.44 3.53
CA GLY A 124 20.14 10.16 2.81
C GLY A 124 21.39 10.53 3.65
N PHE A 125 22.54 10.59 3.00
CA PHE A 125 23.80 10.90 3.68
C PHE A 125 23.80 12.33 4.28
N SER A 126 23.35 13.32 3.52
CA SER A 126 23.33 14.75 3.92
C SER A 126 21.96 15.39 3.79
N LEU A 127 21.11 14.87 2.93
CA LEU A 127 19.79 15.43 2.58
C LEU A 127 18.75 14.31 2.55
N LYS A 128 17.47 14.69 2.65
CA LYS A 128 16.38 13.75 2.38
C LYS A 128 16.35 13.39 0.91
N VAL A 129 16.20 12.10 0.64
CA VAL A 129 16.13 11.51 -0.71
C VAL A 129 14.85 10.72 -0.87
N ASN A 130 14.46 10.47 -2.12
CA ASN A 130 13.33 9.59 -2.39
C ASN A 130 13.62 8.17 -1.89
N LEU A 131 12.65 7.59 -1.21
CA LEU A 131 12.74 6.19 -0.79
C LEU A 131 12.56 5.28 -2.00
N LEU A 132 13.63 4.54 -2.32
CA LEU A 132 13.70 3.65 -3.48
C LEU A 132 13.91 2.21 -3.04
N PRO A 133 12.85 1.38 -2.97
CA PRO A 133 13.00 -0.05 -2.79
C PRO A 133 13.61 -0.69 -4.04
N GLY A 134 14.20 -1.87 -3.88
CA GLY A 134 14.68 -2.66 -5.01
C GLY A 134 13.54 -2.98 -6.00
N THR A 135 13.84 -3.01 -7.31
CA THR A 135 12.81 -3.22 -8.36
C THR A 135 12.09 -4.57 -8.26
N ASN A 136 12.70 -5.55 -7.61
CA ASN A 136 12.12 -6.87 -7.38
C ASN A 136 11.67 -7.06 -5.93
N ASP A 137 11.79 -6.03 -5.12
CA ASP A 137 11.41 -6.05 -3.72
C ASP A 137 9.92 -5.79 -3.53
N LEU A 138 9.39 -6.31 -2.43
CA LEU A 138 8.11 -5.97 -1.88
C LEU A 138 8.38 -5.37 -0.49
N PRO A 139 8.41 -4.04 -0.35
CA PRO A 139 8.60 -3.42 0.94
C PRO A 139 7.43 -3.74 1.86
N ASP A 140 7.67 -3.84 3.16
CA ASP A 140 6.60 -3.89 4.15
C ASP A 140 6.49 -2.55 4.88
N PHE A 141 5.26 -2.25 5.29
CA PHE A 141 4.88 -1.04 6.04
C PHE A 141 4.27 -1.51 7.35
N VAL A 142 5.02 -1.37 8.42
CA VAL A 142 4.68 -1.93 9.73
C VAL A 142 5.24 -1.06 10.84
N ASP A 143 4.49 -0.90 11.93
CA ASP A 143 4.98 -0.28 13.16
C ASP A 143 5.98 -1.25 13.82
N MET A 144 7.28 -1.03 13.60
CA MET A 144 8.32 -1.92 14.09
C MET A 144 8.77 -1.60 15.51
N ASP A 145 8.64 -0.37 15.94
CA ASP A 145 9.10 0.04 17.27
C ASP A 145 7.96 0.31 18.26
N GLY A 146 6.71 0.17 17.83
CA GLY A 146 5.52 0.23 18.68
C GLY A 146 5.08 1.63 19.04
N ASP A 147 5.46 2.65 18.26
CA ASP A 147 5.11 4.05 18.51
C ASP A 147 3.78 4.47 17.87
N GLY A 148 3.18 3.61 17.03
CA GLY A 148 1.86 3.77 16.42
C GLY A 148 1.90 4.35 15.01
N ASP A 149 3.07 4.63 14.43
CA ASP A 149 3.17 4.98 13.03
C ASP A 149 3.80 3.84 12.19
N LEU A 150 3.64 3.89 10.86
CA LEU A 150 4.17 2.87 9.98
C LEU A 150 5.59 3.22 9.53
N ASP A 151 6.50 2.32 9.83
CA ASP A 151 7.86 2.30 9.31
C ASP A 151 7.95 1.58 7.97
N VAL A 152 9.10 1.66 7.31
CA VAL A 152 9.34 0.93 6.05
C VAL A 152 10.54 -0.01 6.21
N LEU A 153 10.30 -1.27 5.88
CA LEU A 153 11.34 -2.28 5.74
C LEU A 153 11.44 -2.72 4.27
N ASN A 154 12.61 -2.55 3.67
CA ASN A 154 12.85 -2.94 2.28
C ASN A 154 14.25 -3.48 2.07
N MET A 155 14.49 -4.09 0.92
CA MET A 155 15.85 -4.43 0.50
C MET A 155 16.49 -3.23 -0.20
N ARG A 156 17.78 -3.02 0.07
CA ARG A 156 18.53 -1.89 -0.48
C ARG A 156 18.54 -1.93 -2.00
N PHE A 157 18.22 -0.80 -2.64
CA PHE A 157 18.17 -0.69 -4.10
C PHE A 157 19.48 -1.13 -4.80
N VAL A 158 20.62 -0.70 -4.26
CA VAL A 158 21.95 -1.00 -4.84
C VAL A 158 22.60 -2.28 -4.29
N SER A 159 22.03 -2.90 -3.28
CA SER A 159 22.54 -4.11 -2.62
C SER A 159 21.39 -4.98 -2.13
N PRO A 160 20.79 -5.78 -2.99
CA PRO A 160 19.55 -6.52 -2.66
C PRO A 160 19.72 -7.63 -1.61
N SER A 161 20.92 -7.82 -1.08
CA SER A 161 21.18 -8.68 0.08
C SER A 161 21.19 -7.95 1.42
N THR A 162 20.95 -6.64 1.42
CA THR A 162 20.96 -5.80 2.63
C THR A 162 19.56 -5.24 2.87
N ALA A 163 18.98 -5.57 4.02
CA ALA A 163 17.73 -4.95 4.45
C ALA A 163 17.99 -3.52 4.98
N GLU A 164 17.09 -2.62 4.65
CA GLU A 164 17.05 -1.25 5.16
C GLU A 164 15.80 -1.04 5.99
N TYR A 165 15.96 -0.46 7.16
CA TYR A 165 14.90 0.00 8.03
C TYR A 165 14.83 1.52 7.99
N HIS A 166 13.67 2.05 7.62
CA HIS A 166 13.39 3.47 7.55
C HIS A 166 12.34 3.82 8.59
N LYS A 167 12.81 4.29 9.74
CA LYS A 167 11.94 4.71 10.83
C LYS A 167 11.16 5.96 10.41
N ASN A 168 9.85 5.92 10.63
CA ASN A 168 9.00 7.09 10.62
C ASN A 168 9.15 7.85 11.94
N PHE A 169 9.08 9.16 11.90
CA PHE A 169 9.22 10.03 13.07
C PHE A 169 7.98 10.90 13.28
N SER A 170 6.85 10.51 12.73
CA SER A 170 5.64 11.34 12.80
C SER A 170 4.97 11.30 14.18
N MET A 171 5.17 10.22 14.94
CA MET A 171 4.60 10.03 16.29
C MET A 171 5.63 10.21 17.42
N GLU A 172 6.87 10.50 17.11
CA GLU A 172 7.89 10.77 18.12
C GLU A 172 7.49 11.98 18.98
N ARG A 173 7.40 11.74 20.27
CA ARG A 173 7.23 12.82 21.24
C ARG A 173 8.61 13.39 21.58
N TYR A 174 8.86 14.61 21.21
CA TYR A 174 10.03 15.39 21.65
C TYR A 174 9.88 15.83 23.10
#